data_395b206f60b1397527555bac942c698c
#
_entry.id   395b206f60b1397527555bac942c698c
#
_cell.length_a   1.000
_cell.length_b   1.000
_cell.length_c   1.000
_cell.angle_alpha   90.00
_cell.angle_beta   90.00
_cell.angle_gamma   90.00
#
_symmetry.space_group_name_H-M   'P 1'
#
loop_
_entity.id
_entity.type
_entity.pdbx_description
1 polymer ?
#
loop_
_entity_poly.entity_id
_entity_poly.type
_entity_poly.pdbx_seq_one_letter_code
_entity_poly.pdbx_strand_id
1 'polypeptide(L)'
;MLYSNTIPAKNNQIIPVFYDGRPMHSKYDPLREAENFVQTIKKSDFFVVAGIGAGYHIKKISEKFPESIILAVENSNLELDFLRKNISEIKTIEKQKNIYFSTLTDFPEKLKNLYVPAVYDKINLVEHKAWSTANSENYSRLVELFKNSIRDISSDFSTQAHFGKLWTRNILQNLKHINNEKKFNFPINKTALIVAAGPSLDNFLHNHLEKLNEYYIIATDTAHKILTRNKIIPDAVFSVDGQSISTNHFSNDFSYKANNIITKIV
;
A
#
# COMPACT_ATOMS: atom_id res chain seq x y z
N MET A 1 -15.14 -12.60 -18.76
CA MET A 1 -15.41 -11.20 -19.16
C MET A 1 -16.80 -10.80 -18.71
N LEU A 2 -17.01 -9.63 -18.14
CA LEU A 2 -18.31 -9.21 -17.59
C LEU A 2 -19.29 -8.69 -18.67
N TYR A 3 -18.75 -8.01 -19.68
CA TYR A 3 -19.52 -7.38 -20.75
C TYR A 3 -19.50 -8.22 -22.03
N SER A 4 -20.66 -8.33 -22.71
CA SER A 4 -20.79 -9.04 -23.97
C SER A 4 -20.66 -8.12 -25.21
N ASN A 5 -21.27 -6.95 -25.13
CA ASN A 5 -21.30 -5.96 -26.23
C ASN A 5 -21.64 -4.56 -25.70
N THR A 6 -21.81 -3.60 -26.60
CA THR A 6 -22.35 -2.27 -26.31
C THR A 6 -23.55 -2.00 -27.22
N ILE A 7 -24.50 -1.21 -26.72
CA ILE A 7 -25.69 -0.77 -27.49
C ILE A 7 -25.89 0.74 -27.34
N PRO A 8 -26.51 1.42 -28.31
CA PRO A 8 -26.96 2.78 -28.13
C PRO A 8 -28.20 2.85 -27.25
N ALA A 9 -28.25 3.79 -26.33
CA ALA A 9 -29.47 4.20 -25.65
C ALA A 9 -30.33 5.07 -26.57
N LYS A 10 -31.59 5.39 -26.19
CA LYS A 10 -32.50 6.21 -27.01
C LYS A 10 -31.96 7.62 -27.31
N ASN A 11 -31.09 8.14 -26.44
CA ASN A 11 -30.40 9.44 -26.64
C ASN A 11 -29.04 9.29 -27.33
N ASN A 12 -28.79 8.17 -28.03
CA ASN A 12 -27.54 7.83 -28.73
C ASN A 12 -26.28 7.67 -27.85
N GLN A 13 -26.41 7.66 -26.54
CA GLN A 13 -25.29 7.35 -25.64
C GLN A 13 -24.98 5.84 -25.68
N ILE A 14 -23.72 5.48 -25.78
CA ILE A 14 -23.28 4.08 -25.82
C ILE A 14 -23.18 3.52 -24.40
N ILE A 15 -23.85 2.37 -24.17
CA ILE A 15 -23.86 1.70 -22.88
C ILE A 15 -23.42 0.24 -23.00
N PRO A 16 -22.62 -0.29 -22.04
CA PRO A 16 -22.22 -1.69 -22.04
C PRO A 16 -23.36 -2.59 -21.59
N VAL A 17 -23.36 -3.81 -22.10
CA VAL A 17 -24.32 -4.87 -21.79
C VAL A 17 -23.60 -6.04 -21.18
N PHE A 18 -24.11 -6.54 -20.06
CA PHE A 18 -23.58 -7.73 -19.41
C PHE A 18 -23.84 -9.00 -20.23
N TYR A 19 -23.13 -10.08 -19.92
CA TYR A 19 -23.32 -11.36 -20.59
C TYR A 19 -24.73 -11.94 -20.45
N ASP A 20 -25.44 -11.58 -19.39
CA ASP A 20 -26.84 -11.98 -19.18
C ASP A 20 -27.86 -11.12 -19.98
N GLY A 21 -27.38 -10.23 -20.84
CA GLY A 21 -28.19 -9.38 -21.69
C GLY A 21 -28.73 -8.11 -21.03
N ARG A 22 -28.49 -7.91 -19.71
CA ARG A 22 -28.92 -6.69 -19.03
C ARG A 22 -27.93 -5.54 -19.33
N PRO A 23 -28.45 -4.33 -19.65
CA PRO A 23 -27.57 -3.18 -19.79
C PRO A 23 -27.10 -2.68 -18.42
N MET A 24 -25.89 -2.14 -18.36
CA MET A 24 -25.38 -1.55 -17.13
C MET A 24 -26.02 -0.20 -16.81
N HIS A 25 -26.43 0.55 -17.82
CA HIS A 25 -27.05 1.86 -17.68
C HIS A 25 -28.45 1.88 -18.32
N SER A 26 -29.19 2.96 -18.06
CA SER A 26 -30.54 3.18 -18.64
C SER A 26 -30.52 3.11 -20.17
N LYS A 27 -31.41 2.30 -20.75
CA LYS A 27 -31.63 2.24 -22.21
C LYS A 27 -32.28 3.51 -22.77
N TYR A 28 -32.83 4.35 -21.90
CA TYR A 28 -33.55 5.57 -22.31
C TYR A 28 -32.64 6.79 -22.24
N ASP A 29 -32.11 7.08 -21.05
CA ASP A 29 -31.30 8.25 -20.82
C ASP A 29 -30.27 7.94 -19.70
N PRO A 30 -29.05 7.46 -20.04
CA PRO A 30 -27.99 7.16 -19.08
C PRO A 30 -27.37 8.43 -18.45
N LEU A 31 -27.51 9.61 -19.09
CA LEU A 31 -27.04 10.86 -18.53
C LEU A 31 -27.94 11.33 -17.38
N ARG A 32 -29.24 11.26 -17.56
CA ARG A 32 -30.24 11.56 -16.54
C ARG A 32 -30.12 10.56 -15.35
N GLU A 33 -29.92 9.29 -15.67
CA GLU A 33 -29.62 8.27 -14.64
C GLU A 33 -28.41 8.67 -13.79
N ALA A 34 -27.31 9.08 -14.43
CA ALA A 34 -26.10 9.53 -13.75
C ALA A 34 -26.32 10.81 -12.93
N GLU A 35 -27.14 11.75 -13.41
CA GLU A 35 -27.53 12.95 -12.66
C GLU A 35 -28.32 12.59 -11.40
N ASN A 36 -29.31 11.73 -11.51
CA ASN A 36 -30.08 11.25 -10.36
C ASN A 36 -29.20 10.49 -9.38
N PHE A 37 -28.31 9.65 -9.88
CA PHE A 37 -27.38 8.88 -9.07
C PHE A 37 -26.50 9.79 -8.22
N VAL A 38 -25.91 10.83 -8.80
CA VAL A 38 -25.00 11.73 -8.08
C VAL A 38 -25.73 12.58 -7.01
N GLN A 39 -27.05 12.78 -7.12
CA GLN A 39 -27.81 13.48 -6.08
C GLN A 39 -27.87 12.72 -4.76
N THR A 40 -27.78 11.39 -4.82
CA THR A 40 -27.77 10.53 -3.62
C THR A 40 -26.41 10.47 -2.92
N ILE A 41 -25.34 10.93 -3.58
CA ILE A 41 -23.97 10.85 -3.07
C ILE A 41 -23.68 12.01 -2.13
N LYS A 42 -23.21 11.68 -0.92
CA LYS A 42 -22.72 12.65 0.04
C LYS A 42 -21.31 13.12 -0.32
N LYS A 43 -20.99 14.37 0.00
CA LYS A 43 -19.66 14.95 -0.22
C LYS A 43 -18.58 14.11 0.50
N SER A 44 -17.49 13.83 -0.22
CA SER A 44 -16.30 13.17 0.28
C SER A 44 -15.08 13.74 -0.45
N ASP A 45 -13.90 13.66 0.15
CA ASP A 45 -12.67 14.15 -0.48
C ASP A 45 -12.08 13.10 -1.41
N PHE A 46 -12.41 11.82 -1.16
CA PHE A 46 -11.98 10.69 -1.96
C PHE A 46 -13.15 9.73 -2.21
N PHE A 47 -13.35 9.35 -3.46
CA PHE A 47 -14.34 8.36 -3.86
C PHE A 47 -13.68 7.12 -4.44
N VAL A 48 -14.08 5.96 -3.96
CA VAL A 48 -13.88 4.67 -4.64
C VAL A 48 -15.19 4.31 -5.32
N VAL A 49 -15.20 4.17 -6.64
CA VAL A 49 -16.41 3.88 -7.40
C VAL A 49 -16.36 2.45 -7.94
N ALA A 50 -17.29 1.60 -7.51
CA ALA A 50 -17.42 0.22 -7.96
C ALA A 50 -18.19 0.13 -9.27
N GLY A 51 -17.50 -0.28 -10.34
CA GLY A 51 -18.03 -0.39 -11.70
C GLY A 51 -17.83 0.89 -12.51
N ILE A 52 -17.06 0.78 -13.59
CA ILE A 52 -16.78 1.91 -14.50
C ILE A 52 -17.87 2.06 -15.54
N GLY A 53 -18.27 0.97 -16.19
CA GLY A 53 -19.29 0.99 -17.24
C GLY A 53 -19.00 2.01 -18.33
N ALA A 54 -19.99 2.81 -18.69
CA ALA A 54 -19.81 3.89 -19.66
C ALA A 54 -19.21 5.18 -19.07
N GLY A 55 -18.97 5.24 -17.76
CA GLY A 55 -18.33 6.36 -17.09
C GLY A 55 -19.21 7.58 -16.81
N TYR A 56 -20.49 7.59 -17.22
CA TYR A 56 -21.37 8.77 -17.07
C TYR A 56 -21.54 9.19 -15.60
N HIS A 57 -21.72 8.26 -14.70
CA HIS A 57 -21.82 8.52 -13.25
C HIS A 57 -20.52 9.03 -12.66
N ILE A 58 -19.36 8.51 -13.12
CA ILE A 58 -18.03 8.96 -12.70
C ILE A 58 -17.82 10.43 -13.08
N LYS A 59 -18.15 10.77 -14.33
CA LYS A 59 -18.12 12.14 -14.84
C LYS A 59 -18.97 13.08 -13.98
N LYS A 60 -20.22 12.66 -13.69
CA LYS A 60 -21.13 13.46 -12.86
C LYS A 60 -20.66 13.62 -11.41
N ILE A 61 -19.98 12.62 -10.84
CA ILE A 61 -19.31 12.76 -9.54
C ILE A 61 -18.20 13.82 -9.61
N SER A 62 -17.35 13.75 -10.64
CA SER A 62 -16.27 14.72 -10.84
C SER A 62 -16.79 16.15 -11.08
N GLU A 63 -17.86 16.32 -11.85
CA GLU A 63 -18.52 17.61 -12.07
C GLU A 63 -19.10 18.21 -10.76
N LYS A 64 -19.73 17.37 -9.92
CA LYS A 64 -20.32 17.80 -8.66
C LYS A 64 -19.29 18.06 -7.55
N PHE A 65 -18.19 17.29 -7.56
CA PHE A 65 -17.13 17.35 -6.54
C PHE A 65 -15.74 17.47 -7.21
N PRO A 66 -15.44 18.63 -7.83
CA PRO A 66 -14.26 18.82 -8.67
C PRO A 66 -12.93 18.68 -7.91
N GLU A 67 -12.93 18.94 -6.60
CA GLU A 67 -11.73 18.80 -5.76
C GLU A 67 -11.51 17.38 -5.24
N SER A 68 -12.46 16.48 -5.45
CA SER A 68 -12.37 15.12 -4.94
C SER A 68 -11.57 14.23 -5.89
N ILE A 69 -10.80 13.32 -5.34
CA ILE A 69 -10.16 12.25 -6.10
C ILE A 69 -11.16 11.10 -6.30
N ILE A 70 -11.18 10.53 -7.49
CA ILE A 70 -12.05 9.41 -7.86
C ILE A 70 -11.17 8.24 -8.31
N LEU A 71 -11.21 7.13 -7.59
CA LEU A 71 -10.62 5.85 -7.98
C LEU A 71 -11.74 4.91 -8.41
N ALA A 72 -11.95 4.75 -9.72
CA ALA A 72 -12.97 3.91 -10.27
C ALA A 72 -12.42 2.50 -10.57
N VAL A 73 -13.16 1.48 -10.15
CA VAL A 73 -12.68 0.10 -10.13
C VAL A 73 -13.49 -0.78 -11.05
N GLU A 74 -12.81 -1.54 -11.92
CA GLU A 74 -13.39 -2.57 -12.76
C GLU A 74 -12.80 -3.95 -12.40
N ASN A 75 -13.38 -5.04 -12.88
CA ASN A 75 -12.91 -6.39 -12.54
C ASN A 75 -11.46 -6.64 -12.92
N SER A 76 -11.15 -6.40 -14.20
CA SER A 76 -9.84 -6.72 -14.78
C SER A 76 -9.50 -5.78 -15.94
N ASN A 77 -8.27 -5.92 -16.44
CA ASN A 77 -7.82 -5.19 -17.63
C ASN A 77 -8.62 -5.57 -18.88
N LEU A 78 -9.15 -6.78 -18.96
CA LEU A 78 -9.99 -7.18 -20.12
C LEU A 78 -11.25 -6.34 -20.21
N GLU A 79 -11.92 -6.07 -19.09
CA GLU A 79 -13.08 -5.19 -19.04
C GLU A 79 -12.70 -3.74 -19.33
N LEU A 80 -11.62 -3.25 -18.75
CA LEU A 80 -11.12 -1.90 -19.01
C LEU A 80 -10.81 -1.67 -20.49
N ASP A 81 -10.13 -2.60 -21.13
CA ASP A 81 -9.76 -2.50 -22.54
C ASP A 81 -10.99 -2.60 -23.44
N PHE A 82 -11.97 -3.45 -23.07
CA PHE A 82 -13.26 -3.50 -23.76
C PHE A 82 -13.98 -2.14 -23.69
N LEU A 83 -14.06 -1.53 -22.51
CA LEU A 83 -14.70 -0.23 -22.32
C LEU A 83 -13.98 0.88 -23.08
N ARG A 84 -12.64 0.95 -22.99
CA ARG A 84 -11.81 1.92 -23.74
C ARG A 84 -11.96 1.81 -25.24
N LYS A 85 -12.11 0.58 -25.76
CA LYS A 85 -12.26 0.33 -27.19
C LYS A 85 -13.63 0.75 -27.71
N ASN A 86 -14.69 0.51 -26.96
CA ASN A 86 -16.06 0.61 -27.43
C ASN A 86 -16.80 1.89 -27.00
N ILE A 87 -16.27 2.62 -25.98
CA ILE A 87 -16.95 3.77 -25.38
C ILE A 87 -15.99 4.97 -25.36
N SER A 88 -16.24 5.97 -26.17
CA SER A 88 -15.38 7.15 -26.33
C SER A 88 -15.28 7.99 -25.05
N GLU A 89 -16.36 8.03 -24.25
CA GLU A 89 -16.42 8.78 -23.00
C GLU A 89 -15.36 8.31 -21.99
N ILE A 90 -15.04 7.02 -21.97
CA ILE A 90 -14.00 6.44 -21.10
C ILE A 90 -12.65 7.12 -21.33
N LYS A 91 -12.26 7.32 -22.61
CA LYS A 91 -10.99 8.00 -22.94
C LYS A 91 -11.01 9.47 -22.53
N THR A 92 -12.19 10.08 -22.48
CA THR A 92 -12.34 11.49 -22.09
C THR A 92 -12.19 11.67 -20.60
N ILE A 93 -12.86 10.84 -19.80
CA ILE A 93 -12.79 10.92 -18.33
C ILE A 93 -11.44 10.46 -17.79
N GLU A 94 -10.78 9.50 -18.42
CA GLU A 94 -9.45 9.01 -18.01
C GLU A 94 -8.35 10.08 -18.14
N LYS A 95 -8.56 11.13 -18.93
CA LYS A 95 -7.64 12.27 -19.05
C LYS A 95 -7.81 13.32 -17.95
N GLN A 96 -8.85 13.22 -17.13
CA GLN A 96 -9.07 14.16 -16.02
C GLN A 96 -8.07 13.87 -14.90
N LYS A 97 -7.47 14.92 -14.34
CA LYS A 97 -6.40 14.82 -13.34
C LYS A 97 -6.82 14.19 -12.01
N ASN A 98 -8.11 14.22 -11.71
CA ASN A 98 -8.67 13.72 -10.46
C ASN A 98 -9.38 12.36 -10.60
N ILE A 99 -9.34 11.74 -11.79
CA ILE A 99 -9.94 10.42 -12.04
C ILE A 99 -8.87 9.40 -12.36
N TYR A 100 -8.89 8.29 -11.62
CA TYR A 100 -7.98 7.17 -11.78
C TYR A 100 -8.78 5.88 -11.97
N PHE A 101 -8.31 5.02 -12.88
CA PHE A 101 -8.90 3.71 -13.09
C PHE A 101 -8.03 2.62 -12.46
N SER A 102 -8.70 1.63 -11.92
CA SER A 102 -8.09 0.47 -11.28
C SER A 102 -8.84 -0.81 -11.63
N THR A 103 -8.18 -1.92 -11.43
CA THR A 103 -8.79 -3.24 -11.42
C THR A 103 -8.77 -3.79 -9.99
N LEU A 104 -9.50 -4.89 -9.73
CA LEU A 104 -9.45 -5.55 -8.42
C LEU A 104 -8.04 -5.98 -8.02
N THR A 105 -7.17 -6.27 -9.00
CA THR A 105 -5.81 -6.75 -8.74
C THR A 105 -4.89 -5.63 -8.25
N ASP A 106 -4.95 -4.46 -8.86
CA ASP A 106 -4.07 -3.33 -8.55
C ASP A 106 -4.71 -2.28 -7.61
N PHE A 107 -5.97 -2.51 -7.22
CA PHE A 107 -6.73 -1.61 -6.36
C PHE A 107 -6.05 -1.30 -5.01
N PRO A 108 -5.55 -2.31 -4.23
CA PRO A 108 -4.93 -2.01 -2.93
C PRO A 108 -3.70 -1.11 -3.05
N GLU A 109 -2.84 -1.37 -4.04
CA GLU A 109 -1.64 -0.57 -4.28
C GLU A 109 -2.00 0.85 -4.74
N LYS A 110 -2.92 0.99 -5.70
CA LYS A 110 -3.37 2.31 -6.16
C LYS A 110 -4.04 3.11 -5.07
N LEU A 111 -4.86 2.47 -4.24
CA LEU A 111 -5.49 3.16 -3.11
C LEU A 111 -4.43 3.64 -2.11
N LYS A 112 -3.44 2.82 -1.78
CA LYS A 112 -2.33 3.20 -0.88
C LYS A 112 -1.52 4.37 -1.43
N ASN A 113 -1.32 4.43 -2.74
CA ASN A 113 -0.54 5.50 -3.38
C ASN A 113 -1.32 6.82 -3.52
N LEU A 114 -2.65 6.77 -3.62
CA LEU A 114 -3.50 7.94 -3.87
C LEU A 114 -4.14 8.51 -2.61
N TYR A 115 -4.53 7.65 -1.66
CA TYR A 115 -5.24 8.09 -0.46
C TYR A 115 -4.27 8.33 0.70
N VAL A 116 -4.16 9.59 1.11
CA VAL A 116 -3.35 10.04 2.25
C VAL A 116 -4.28 10.58 3.33
N PRO A 117 -4.43 9.91 4.51
CA PRO A 117 -5.34 10.34 5.57
C PRO A 117 -5.11 11.74 6.11
N ALA A 118 -3.88 12.28 6.00
CA ALA A 118 -3.57 13.66 6.40
C ALA A 118 -4.10 14.72 5.42
N VAL A 119 -4.44 14.32 4.19
CA VAL A 119 -4.90 15.23 3.13
C VAL A 119 -6.40 15.07 2.89
N TYR A 120 -6.90 13.84 2.95
CA TYR A 120 -8.29 13.50 2.66
C TYR A 120 -8.99 13.04 3.93
N ASP A 121 -9.87 13.87 4.48
CA ASP A 121 -10.62 13.59 5.73
C ASP A 121 -11.61 12.44 5.53
N LYS A 122 -12.29 12.41 4.37
CA LYS A 122 -13.35 11.45 4.09
C LYS A 122 -13.09 10.65 2.82
N ILE A 123 -13.21 9.33 2.95
CA ILE A 123 -13.23 8.40 1.83
C ILE A 123 -14.58 7.67 1.78
N ASN A 124 -15.16 7.53 0.59
CA ASN A 124 -16.45 6.91 0.39
C ASN A 124 -16.40 5.86 -0.71
N LEU A 125 -16.91 4.67 -0.43
CA LEU A 125 -17.14 3.62 -1.44
C LEU A 125 -18.53 3.80 -2.04
N VAL A 126 -18.59 4.08 -3.33
CA VAL A 126 -19.82 4.32 -4.11
C VAL A 126 -20.10 3.12 -4.99
N GLU A 127 -21.28 2.52 -4.80
CA GLU A 127 -21.73 1.33 -5.53
C GLU A 127 -22.55 1.73 -6.76
N HIS A 128 -22.16 1.26 -7.96
CA HIS A 128 -23.05 1.25 -9.10
C HIS A 128 -23.89 -0.03 -9.06
N LYS A 129 -25.19 0.10 -8.73
CA LYS A 129 -26.08 -1.02 -8.40
C LYS A 129 -26.15 -2.10 -9.48
N ALA A 130 -26.25 -1.71 -10.76
CA ALA A 130 -26.32 -2.67 -11.85
C ALA A 130 -25.02 -3.51 -11.95
N TRP A 131 -23.87 -2.87 -11.76
CA TRP A 131 -22.56 -3.55 -11.76
C TRP A 131 -22.43 -4.51 -10.57
N SER A 132 -22.71 -4.07 -9.36
CA SER A 132 -22.59 -4.91 -8.16
C SER A 132 -23.55 -6.09 -8.16
N THR A 133 -24.76 -5.91 -8.74
CA THR A 133 -25.72 -7.00 -8.87
C THR A 133 -25.31 -8.04 -9.92
N ALA A 134 -24.77 -7.60 -11.07
CA ALA A 134 -24.27 -8.50 -12.10
C ALA A 134 -22.95 -9.19 -11.72
N ASN A 135 -22.25 -8.68 -10.71
CA ASN A 135 -20.89 -9.04 -10.34
C ASN A 135 -20.71 -9.14 -8.81
N SER A 136 -21.66 -9.79 -8.15
CA SER A 136 -21.81 -9.77 -6.69
C SER A 136 -20.59 -10.32 -5.94
N GLU A 137 -19.95 -11.36 -6.45
CA GLU A 137 -18.75 -11.96 -5.85
C GLU A 137 -17.57 -10.97 -5.85
N ASN A 138 -17.30 -10.38 -7.03
CA ASN A 138 -16.20 -9.41 -7.16
C ASN A 138 -16.51 -8.09 -6.45
N TYR A 139 -17.78 -7.69 -6.34
CA TYR A 139 -18.16 -6.55 -5.50
C TYR A 139 -17.89 -6.84 -4.03
N SER A 140 -18.23 -8.02 -3.52
CA SER A 140 -17.91 -8.44 -2.16
C SER A 140 -16.42 -8.45 -1.90
N ARG A 141 -15.64 -8.95 -2.86
CA ARG A 141 -14.16 -8.91 -2.82
C ARG A 141 -13.63 -7.47 -2.79
N LEU A 142 -14.18 -6.56 -3.62
CA LEU A 142 -13.79 -5.15 -3.59
C LEU A 142 -14.05 -4.50 -2.23
N VAL A 143 -15.22 -4.79 -1.62
CA VAL A 143 -15.56 -4.27 -0.28
C VAL A 143 -14.56 -4.77 0.78
N GLU A 144 -14.16 -6.03 0.70
CA GLU A 144 -13.16 -6.60 1.60
C GLU A 144 -11.77 -5.96 1.39
N LEU A 145 -11.32 -5.86 0.13
CA LEU A 145 -10.06 -5.19 -0.23
C LEU A 145 -10.05 -3.73 0.25
N PHE A 146 -11.16 -3.01 0.06
CA PHE A 146 -11.29 -1.64 0.53
C PHE A 146 -11.14 -1.54 2.05
N LYS A 147 -11.87 -2.36 2.83
CA LYS A 147 -11.79 -2.36 4.30
C LYS A 147 -10.38 -2.69 4.79
N ASN A 148 -9.74 -3.70 4.21
CA ASN A 148 -8.40 -4.10 4.58
C ASN A 148 -7.37 -3.01 4.25
N SER A 149 -7.43 -2.43 3.03
CA SER A 149 -6.54 -1.35 2.62
C SER A 149 -6.68 -0.11 3.51
N ILE A 150 -7.90 0.30 3.87
CA ILE A 150 -8.11 1.44 4.79
C ILE A 150 -7.55 1.14 6.17
N ARG A 151 -7.73 -0.06 6.70
CA ARG A 151 -7.16 -0.45 7.99
C ARG A 151 -5.63 -0.38 7.97
N ASP A 152 -5.01 -0.90 6.92
CA ASP A 152 -3.55 -0.94 6.78
C ASP A 152 -2.99 0.49 6.62
N ILE A 153 -3.58 1.33 5.76
CA ILE A 153 -3.21 2.74 5.58
C ILE A 153 -3.34 3.51 6.90
N SER A 154 -4.44 3.31 7.63
CA SER A 154 -4.67 4.00 8.91
C SER A 154 -3.68 3.57 9.99
N SER A 155 -3.32 2.29 10.03
CA SER A 155 -2.31 1.75 10.94
C SER A 155 -0.93 2.32 10.64
N ASP A 156 -0.52 2.31 9.37
CA ASP A 156 0.75 2.89 8.91
C ASP A 156 0.82 4.40 9.25
N PHE A 157 -0.27 5.14 8.98
CA PHE A 157 -0.36 6.56 9.26
C PHE A 157 -0.29 6.87 10.75
N SER A 158 -1.00 6.11 11.60
CA SER A 158 -0.97 6.26 13.06
C SER A 158 0.44 6.01 13.62
N THR A 159 1.13 5.01 13.10
CA THR A 159 2.52 4.71 13.48
C THR A 159 3.45 5.86 13.09
N GLN A 160 3.34 6.36 11.86
CA GLN A 160 4.15 7.50 11.40
C GLN A 160 3.83 8.79 12.18
N ALA A 161 2.57 9.05 12.51
CA ALA A 161 2.18 10.21 13.29
C ALA A 161 2.74 10.14 14.73
N HIS A 162 2.73 8.95 15.34
CA HIS A 162 3.26 8.74 16.68
C HIS A 162 4.79 8.87 16.75
N PHE A 163 5.49 8.20 15.85
CA PHE A 163 6.95 8.13 15.87
C PHE A 163 7.66 9.18 15.00
N GLY A 164 6.97 9.81 14.06
CA GLY A 164 7.59 10.70 13.07
C GLY A 164 8.35 11.87 13.70
N LYS A 165 7.81 12.46 14.76
CA LYS A 165 8.49 13.54 15.50
C LYS A 165 9.80 13.04 16.17
N LEU A 166 9.75 11.82 16.73
CA LEU A 166 10.93 11.20 17.36
C LEU A 166 11.98 10.88 16.31
N TRP A 167 11.58 10.26 15.19
CA TRP A 167 12.48 9.92 14.09
C TRP A 167 13.14 11.16 13.48
N THR A 168 12.34 12.20 13.18
CA THR A 168 12.86 13.48 12.66
C THR A 168 13.88 14.09 13.61
N ARG A 169 13.57 14.12 14.91
CA ARG A 169 14.51 14.62 15.94
C ARG A 169 15.80 13.80 15.95
N ASN A 170 15.71 12.48 15.91
CA ASN A 170 16.87 11.59 15.91
C ASN A 170 17.73 11.81 14.68
N ILE A 171 17.12 11.92 13.49
CA ILE A 171 17.82 12.22 12.22
C ILE A 171 18.60 13.52 12.37
N LEU A 172 17.96 14.61 12.83
CA LEU A 172 18.60 15.91 13.00
C LEU A 172 19.73 15.90 14.03
N GLN A 173 19.59 15.12 15.10
CA GLN A 173 20.67 14.94 16.10
C GLN A 173 21.84 14.16 15.51
N ASN A 174 21.57 13.09 14.78
CA ASN A 174 22.57 12.25 14.18
C ASN A 174 23.37 12.94 13.07
N LEU A 175 22.76 13.87 12.32
CA LEU A 175 23.46 14.68 11.33
C LEU A 175 24.66 15.45 11.90
N LYS A 176 24.64 15.80 13.21
CA LYS A 176 25.75 16.46 13.88
C LYS A 176 26.98 15.56 14.02
N HIS A 177 26.80 14.26 13.95
CA HIS A 177 27.86 13.26 14.15
C HIS A 177 28.34 12.63 12.84
N ILE A 178 27.71 12.92 11.71
CA ILE A 178 27.98 12.27 10.41
C ILE A 178 29.44 12.44 9.94
N ASN A 179 30.09 13.56 10.29
CA ASN A 179 31.48 13.83 9.92
C ASN A 179 32.49 13.06 10.80
N ASN A 180 32.04 12.47 11.92
CA ASN A 180 32.88 11.73 12.85
C ASN A 180 32.76 10.20 12.68
N GLU A 181 31.95 9.76 11.72
CA GLU A 181 31.73 8.33 11.48
C GLU A 181 32.96 7.69 10.83
N LYS A 182 33.43 6.61 11.41
CA LYS A 182 34.47 5.76 10.83
C LYS A 182 33.83 4.99 9.65
N LYS A 183 34.49 5.01 8.49
CA LYS A 183 34.11 4.13 7.38
C LYS A 183 34.20 2.69 7.82
N PHE A 184 33.11 1.98 7.72
CA PHE A 184 33.06 0.55 8.01
C PHE A 184 33.55 -0.23 6.80
N ASN A 185 34.62 -1.00 6.96
CA ASN A 185 35.16 -1.84 5.91
C ASN A 185 34.82 -3.31 6.22
N PHE A 186 34.00 -3.91 5.39
CA PHE A 186 33.74 -5.35 5.46
C PHE A 186 34.96 -6.13 4.95
N PRO A 187 35.41 -7.19 5.62
CA PRO A 187 36.47 -8.05 5.10
C PRO A 187 35.97 -8.81 3.88
N ILE A 188 36.69 -8.66 2.75
CA ILE A 188 36.30 -9.27 1.46
C ILE A 188 36.48 -10.79 1.44
N ASN A 189 37.24 -11.33 2.39
CA ASN A 189 37.70 -12.73 2.36
C ASN A 189 36.91 -13.70 3.24
N LYS A 190 35.81 -13.25 3.86
CA LYS A 190 34.94 -14.10 4.69
C LYS A 190 33.50 -14.05 4.19
N THR A 191 32.84 -15.20 4.23
CA THR A 191 31.40 -15.27 3.97
C THR A 191 30.63 -14.60 5.12
N ALA A 192 29.71 -13.69 4.81
CA ALA A 192 28.88 -13.04 5.82
C ALA A 192 27.75 -13.98 6.29
N LEU A 193 27.61 -14.09 7.61
CA LEU A 193 26.48 -14.77 8.25
C LEU A 193 25.59 -13.72 8.91
N ILE A 194 24.38 -13.51 8.38
CA ILE A 194 23.40 -12.59 8.95
C ILE A 194 22.57 -13.35 9.99
N VAL A 195 22.55 -12.84 11.22
CA VAL A 195 21.87 -13.47 12.36
C VAL A 195 20.76 -12.56 12.89
N ALA A 196 19.54 -13.12 12.92
CA ALA A 196 18.36 -12.48 13.51
C ALA A 196 17.79 -13.36 14.65
N ALA A 197 17.03 -12.76 15.57
CA ALA A 197 16.47 -13.45 16.75
C ALA A 197 15.21 -14.28 16.41
N GLY A 198 15.27 -15.11 15.36
CA GLY A 198 14.20 -16.03 15.02
C GLY A 198 14.28 -17.36 15.79
N PRO A 199 13.20 -18.16 15.83
CA PRO A 199 13.19 -19.46 16.53
C PRO A 199 14.24 -20.48 16.03
N SER A 200 14.69 -20.31 14.78
CA SER A 200 15.72 -21.16 14.18
C SER A 200 17.14 -20.90 14.71
N LEU A 201 17.36 -19.76 15.41
CA LEU A 201 18.68 -19.38 15.89
C LEU A 201 19.20 -20.36 16.93
N ASP A 202 18.38 -20.75 17.89
CA ASP A 202 18.78 -21.68 18.94
C ASP A 202 19.20 -23.04 18.37
N ASN A 203 18.44 -23.57 17.42
CA ASN A 203 18.76 -24.81 16.72
C ASN A 203 20.05 -24.68 15.90
N PHE A 204 20.24 -23.56 15.22
CA PHE A 204 21.45 -23.30 14.45
C PHE A 204 22.69 -23.24 15.34
N LEU A 205 22.62 -22.51 16.45
CA LEU A 205 23.73 -22.40 17.40
C LEU A 205 24.09 -23.75 18.03
N HIS A 206 23.09 -24.57 18.36
CA HIS A 206 23.34 -25.91 18.93
C HIS A 206 24.11 -26.82 17.96
N ASN A 207 23.86 -26.72 16.66
CA ASN A 207 24.40 -27.65 15.66
C ASN A 207 25.65 -27.14 14.92
N HIS A 208 25.98 -25.84 14.98
CA HIS A 208 27.00 -25.23 14.11
C HIS A 208 27.98 -24.31 14.83
N LEU A 209 28.08 -24.38 16.14
CA LEU A 209 28.98 -23.52 16.96
C LEU A 209 30.43 -23.55 16.46
N GLU A 210 30.96 -24.71 16.11
CA GLU A 210 32.37 -24.88 15.70
C GLU A 210 32.70 -24.16 14.38
N LYS A 211 31.73 -23.97 13.50
CA LYS A 211 31.92 -23.35 12.19
C LYS A 211 31.76 -21.82 12.19
N LEU A 212 31.31 -21.24 13.29
CA LEU A 212 31.05 -19.78 13.35
C LEU A 212 32.32 -18.94 13.10
N ASN A 213 33.50 -19.42 13.44
CA ASN A 213 34.76 -18.73 13.20
C ASN A 213 35.09 -18.53 11.70
N GLU A 214 34.47 -19.29 10.82
CA GLU A 214 34.68 -19.20 9.38
C GLU A 214 33.91 -18.02 8.77
N TYR A 215 32.92 -17.47 9.49
CA TYR A 215 32.04 -16.43 9.02
C TYR A 215 32.38 -15.05 9.61
N TYR A 216 31.99 -14.01 8.88
CA TYR A 216 31.86 -12.67 9.38
C TYR A 216 30.42 -12.50 9.90
N ILE A 217 30.27 -12.45 11.23
CA ILE A 217 28.94 -12.50 11.88
C ILE A 217 28.36 -11.09 11.97
N ILE A 218 27.23 -10.88 11.28
CA ILE A 218 26.44 -9.66 11.32
C ILE A 218 25.14 -9.95 12.07
N ALA A 219 24.93 -9.32 13.21
CA ALA A 219 23.74 -9.54 14.03
C ALA A 219 22.78 -8.35 14.00
N THR A 220 21.47 -8.62 14.13
CA THR A 220 20.53 -7.59 14.58
C THR A 220 20.71 -7.30 16.06
N ASP A 221 20.25 -6.14 16.55
CA ASP A 221 20.28 -5.78 17.97
C ASP A 221 19.60 -6.83 18.86
N THR A 222 18.45 -7.34 18.42
CA THR A 222 17.70 -8.40 19.12
C THR A 222 18.47 -9.71 19.19
N ALA A 223 19.21 -10.09 18.15
CA ALA A 223 20.03 -11.30 18.11
C ALA A 223 21.30 -11.17 18.95
N HIS A 224 21.83 -9.96 19.11
CA HIS A 224 23.05 -9.68 19.89
C HIS A 224 22.99 -10.27 21.30
N LYS A 225 21.87 -10.09 22.02
CA LYS A 225 21.68 -10.62 23.37
C LYS A 225 21.73 -12.16 23.42
N ILE A 226 21.16 -12.83 22.41
CA ILE A 226 21.16 -14.29 22.31
C ILE A 226 22.59 -14.80 22.04
N LEU A 227 23.30 -14.18 21.09
CA LEU A 227 24.67 -14.52 20.77
C LEU A 227 25.59 -14.34 21.99
N THR A 228 25.49 -13.20 22.67
CA THR A 228 26.32 -12.89 23.86
C THR A 228 26.10 -13.90 25.01
N ARG A 229 24.86 -14.33 25.25
CA ARG A 229 24.54 -15.40 26.21
C ARG A 229 25.21 -16.73 25.88
N ASN A 230 25.37 -17.01 24.57
CA ASN A 230 26.09 -18.18 24.09
C ASN A 230 27.60 -17.96 23.92
N LYS A 231 28.15 -16.84 24.48
CA LYS A 231 29.57 -16.47 24.41
C LYS A 231 30.09 -16.23 23.00
N ILE A 232 29.20 -15.88 22.07
CA ILE A 232 29.53 -15.54 20.70
C ILE A 232 29.51 -14.03 20.54
N ILE A 233 30.64 -13.49 20.06
CA ILE A 233 30.80 -12.06 19.81
C ILE A 233 30.59 -11.83 18.30
N PRO A 234 29.55 -11.13 17.87
CA PRO A 234 29.39 -10.79 16.46
C PRO A 234 30.44 -9.76 16.03
N ASP A 235 30.86 -9.84 14.77
CA ASP A 235 31.78 -8.87 14.16
C ASP A 235 31.14 -7.51 13.96
N ALA A 236 29.80 -7.49 13.67
CA ALA A 236 29.02 -6.28 13.55
C ALA A 236 27.60 -6.45 14.09
N VAL A 237 27.03 -5.40 14.68
CA VAL A 237 25.63 -5.35 15.11
C VAL A 237 24.95 -4.18 14.43
N PHE A 238 23.81 -4.46 13.76
CA PHE A 238 22.96 -3.43 13.17
C PHE A 238 21.76 -3.16 14.06
N SER A 239 21.62 -1.91 14.49
CA SER A 239 20.43 -1.40 15.17
C SER A 239 19.86 -0.24 14.40
N VAL A 240 18.54 -0.28 14.11
CA VAL A 240 17.81 0.77 13.38
C VAL A 240 16.71 1.41 14.23
N ASP A 241 16.39 0.83 15.39
CA ASP A 241 15.36 1.36 16.27
C ASP A 241 15.95 2.45 17.16
N GLY A 242 15.46 3.68 16.99
CA GLY A 242 15.86 4.86 17.77
C GLY A 242 15.22 4.96 19.15
N GLN A 243 14.49 3.95 19.62
CA GLN A 243 13.86 3.96 20.94
C GLN A 243 14.86 3.56 22.03
N SER A 244 14.76 4.21 23.19
CA SER A 244 15.63 3.90 24.34
C SER A 244 15.50 2.45 24.81
N ILE A 245 14.36 1.80 24.59
CA ILE A 245 14.17 0.38 24.94
C ILE A 245 15.10 -0.56 24.18
N SER A 246 15.55 -0.17 22.99
CA SER A 246 16.49 -0.96 22.18
C SER A 246 17.86 -1.12 22.85
N THR A 247 18.22 -0.23 23.78
CA THR A 247 19.43 -0.38 24.60
C THR A 247 19.42 -1.64 25.46
N ASN A 248 18.24 -2.18 25.80
CA ASN A 248 18.08 -3.43 26.55
C ASN A 248 18.56 -4.67 25.77
N HIS A 249 18.75 -4.56 24.47
CA HIS A 249 19.32 -5.63 23.63
C HIS A 249 20.84 -5.69 23.71
N PHE A 250 21.47 -4.62 24.19
CA PHE A 250 22.90 -4.57 24.46
C PHE A 250 23.11 -4.93 25.93
N SER A 251 24.05 -5.83 26.22
CA SER A 251 24.36 -6.20 27.59
C SER A 251 24.91 -4.98 28.33
N ASN A 252 24.65 -4.87 29.65
CA ASN A 252 25.19 -3.80 30.51
C ASN A 252 26.71 -3.82 30.63
N ASP A 253 27.35 -4.83 30.06
CA ASP A 253 28.81 -4.97 30.02
C ASP A 253 29.39 -4.17 28.85
N PHE A 254 29.45 -2.84 29.02
CA PHE A 254 30.08 -1.90 28.08
C PHE A 254 31.61 -2.12 27.92
N SER A 255 32.17 -3.19 28.46
CA SER A 255 33.56 -3.57 28.24
C SER A 255 33.85 -4.04 26.80
N TYR A 256 32.78 -4.30 26.00
CA TYR A 256 32.93 -4.52 24.57
C TYR A 256 33.28 -3.20 23.90
N LYS A 257 34.53 -3.07 23.50
CA LYS A 257 35.00 -1.95 22.69
C LYS A 257 34.07 -1.77 21.54
N ALA A 258 33.41 -0.62 21.48
CA ALA A 258 32.35 -0.23 20.52
C ALA A 258 32.80 -0.16 19.03
N ASN A 259 33.81 -0.92 18.63
CA ASN A 259 34.31 -0.93 17.27
C ASN A 259 33.41 -1.69 16.29
N ASN A 260 32.44 -2.44 16.82
CA ASN A 260 31.62 -3.35 16.02
C ASN A 260 30.10 -3.06 16.09
N ILE A 261 29.67 -1.93 16.65
CA ILE A 261 28.26 -1.55 16.67
C ILE A 261 28.01 -0.55 15.56
N ILE A 262 27.21 -0.95 14.58
CA ILE A 262 26.77 -0.08 13.49
C ILE A 262 25.33 0.32 13.81
N THR A 263 25.15 1.54 14.27
CA THR A 263 23.84 2.16 14.38
C THR A 263 23.56 2.86 13.06
N LYS A 264 22.49 2.45 12.36
CA LYS A 264 21.99 3.23 11.24
C LYS A 264 21.25 4.43 11.79
N ILE A 265 21.53 5.59 11.23
CA ILE A 265 20.83 6.84 11.48
C ILE A 265 19.40 6.70 10.94
N VAL A 266 18.41 6.57 11.80
CA VAL A 266 16.98 6.63 11.46
C VAL A 266 16.35 7.77 12.23
#